data_2ffb2f20ecdc6b1dc6945f276327e406
#
_entry.id   2ffb2f20ecdc6b1dc6945f276327e406
#
_cell.length_a   1.000
_cell.length_b   1.000
_cell.length_c   1.000
_cell.angle_alpha   90.00
_cell.angle_beta   90.00
_cell.angle_gamma   90.00
#
_symmetry.space_group_name_H-M   'P 1'
#
loop_
_entity.id
_entity.type
_entity.pdbx_description
1 polymer ?
#
loop_
_entity_poly.entity_id
_entity_poly.type
_entity_poly.pdbx_seq_one_letter_code
_entity_poly.pdbx_strand_id
1 'polypeptide(L)' 'MKVIEIADDREKMNISRYILEALPDWFGIPEAREEYIHDSVGKSFFCAYKEDEPVGFLYLKQTGKDTDELAVMGVLK' A
#
# COMPACT_ATOMS: atom_id res chain seq x y z
N MET A 1 0.68 -4.02 17.41
CA MET A 1 0.55 -3.78 15.95
C MET A 1 -0.18 -4.95 15.30
N LYS A 2 -1.11 -4.66 14.44
CA LYS A 2 -1.95 -5.67 13.82
C LYS A 2 -1.81 -5.57 12.29
N VAL A 3 -1.57 -6.70 11.63
CA VAL A 3 -1.45 -6.74 10.17
C VAL A 3 -2.66 -7.47 9.61
N ILE A 4 -3.37 -6.83 8.68
CA ILE A 4 -4.61 -7.36 8.10
C ILE A 4 -4.50 -7.34 6.58
N GLU A 5 -4.94 -8.41 5.95
CA GLU A 5 -5.07 -8.44 4.51
C GLU A 5 -6.32 -7.66 4.10
N ILE A 6 -6.18 -6.76 3.15
CA ILE A 6 -7.27 -5.91 2.66
C ILE A 6 -7.75 -6.47 1.32
N ALA A 7 -9.01 -6.84 1.27
CA ALA A 7 -9.61 -7.41 0.06
C ALA A 7 -10.35 -6.37 -0.79
N ASP A 8 -10.88 -5.33 -0.16
CA ASP A 8 -11.64 -4.28 -0.85
C ASP A 8 -10.70 -3.33 -1.58
N ASP A 9 -10.84 -3.25 -2.91
CA ASP A 9 -9.97 -2.40 -3.73
C ASP A 9 -10.08 -0.92 -3.36
N ARG A 10 -11.25 -0.47 -2.96
CA ARG A 10 -11.45 0.92 -2.54
C ARG A 10 -10.67 1.23 -1.27
N GLU A 11 -10.68 0.30 -0.31
CA GLU A 11 -9.89 0.44 0.91
C GLU A 11 -8.41 0.43 0.61
N LYS A 12 -7.97 -0.41 -0.32
CA LYS A 12 -6.56 -0.44 -0.73
C LYS A 12 -6.11 0.94 -1.21
N MET A 13 -6.91 1.56 -2.06
CA MET A 13 -6.59 2.90 -2.56
C MET A 13 -6.61 3.95 -1.46
N ASN A 14 -7.60 3.90 -0.57
CA ASN A 14 -7.71 4.86 0.53
C ASN A 14 -6.51 4.76 1.48
N ILE A 15 -6.11 3.55 1.83
CA ILE A 15 -4.98 3.31 2.72
C ILE A 15 -3.67 3.76 2.06
N SER A 16 -3.50 3.39 0.79
CA SER A 16 -2.31 3.80 0.04
C SER A 16 -2.19 5.31 -0.04
N ARG A 17 -3.29 5.98 -0.35
CA ARG A 17 -3.31 7.44 -0.44
C ARG A 17 -2.99 8.09 0.90
N TYR A 18 -3.61 7.61 1.96
CA TYR A 18 -3.38 8.14 3.30
C TYR A 18 -1.90 8.07 3.69
N ILE A 19 -1.29 6.90 3.47
CA ILE A 19 0.10 6.68 3.89
C ILE A 19 1.08 7.39 2.96
N LEU A 20 0.88 7.31 1.65
CA LEU A 20 1.78 7.92 0.68
C LEU A 20 1.75 9.45 0.74
N GLU A 21 0.58 10.03 1.03
CA GLU A 21 0.48 11.49 1.21
C GLU A 21 1.17 11.96 2.49
N ALA A 22 1.27 11.07 3.48
CA ALA A 22 1.98 11.37 4.71
C ALA A 22 3.50 11.21 4.58
N LEU A 23 3.98 10.71 3.44
CA LEU A 23 5.41 10.48 3.18
C LEU A 23 5.87 11.26 1.94
N PRO A 24 5.76 12.60 1.93
CA PRO A 24 6.05 13.39 0.74
C PRO A 24 7.52 13.32 0.31
N ASP A 25 8.42 13.08 1.25
CA ASP A 25 9.86 12.98 0.96
C ASP A 25 10.20 11.72 0.18
N TRP A 26 9.37 10.68 0.28
CA TRP A 26 9.58 9.42 -0.41
C TRP A 26 8.87 9.37 -1.75
N PHE A 27 7.72 10.03 -1.85
CA PHE A 27 6.86 10.00 -3.02
C PHE A 27 6.46 11.43 -3.41
N GLY A 28 7.49 12.27 -3.64
CA GLY A 28 7.30 13.70 -3.90
C GLY A 28 6.69 14.00 -5.27
N ILE A 29 6.60 13.01 -6.16
CA ILE A 29 5.99 13.19 -7.48
C ILE A 29 4.54 12.71 -7.42
N PRO A 30 3.55 13.63 -7.48
CA PRO A 30 2.13 13.25 -7.34
C PRO A 30 1.67 12.21 -8.36
N GLU A 31 2.16 12.28 -9.59
CA GLU A 31 1.81 11.35 -10.65
C GLU A 31 2.25 9.92 -10.33
N ALA A 32 3.47 9.76 -9.81
CA ALA A 32 3.98 8.46 -9.41
C ALA A 32 3.19 7.91 -8.23
N ARG A 33 2.84 8.78 -7.28
CA ARG A 33 2.03 8.39 -6.13
C ARG A 33 0.67 7.88 -6.56
N GLU A 34 -0.01 8.58 -7.45
CA GLU A 34 -1.31 8.16 -7.96
C GLU A 34 -1.21 6.82 -8.70
N GLU A 35 -0.15 6.62 -9.44
CA GLU A 35 0.09 5.36 -10.14
C GLU A 35 0.18 4.19 -9.15
N TYR A 36 0.94 4.36 -8.06
CA TYR A 36 1.04 3.33 -7.03
C TYR A 36 -0.31 3.07 -6.35
N ILE A 37 -1.09 4.11 -6.10
CA ILE A 37 -2.40 3.97 -5.48
C ILE A 37 -3.34 3.14 -6.37
N HIS A 38 -3.41 3.46 -7.65
CA HIS A 38 -4.25 2.74 -8.59
C HIS A 38 -3.75 1.31 -8.84
N ASP A 39 -2.44 1.13 -8.80
CA ASP A 39 -1.83 -0.18 -9.04
C ASP A 39 -2.10 -1.17 -7.90
N SER A 40 -2.51 -0.69 -6.73
CA SER A 40 -2.82 -1.55 -5.59
C SER A 40 -4.09 -2.39 -5.84
N VAL A 41 -4.95 -1.96 -6.75
CA VAL A 41 -6.18 -2.69 -7.08
C VAL A 41 -5.83 -4.04 -7.70
N GLY A 42 -6.49 -5.09 -7.21
CA GLY A 42 -6.26 -6.44 -7.70
C GLY A 42 -5.01 -7.12 -7.17
N LYS A 43 -4.25 -6.46 -6.33
CA LYS A 43 -3.02 -7.03 -5.74
C LYS A 43 -3.30 -7.60 -4.35
N SER A 44 -2.40 -8.47 -3.90
CA SER A 44 -2.41 -8.92 -2.50
C SER A 44 -1.91 -7.76 -1.64
N PHE A 45 -2.78 -7.22 -0.81
CA PHE A 45 -2.53 -5.99 -0.07
C PHE A 45 -2.64 -6.25 1.43
N PHE A 46 -1.66 -5.76 2.17
CA PHE A 46 -1.62 -5.89 3.63
C PHE A 46 -1.42 -4.53 4.27
N CYS A 47 -2.14 -4.30 5.35
CA CYS A 47 -2.03 -3.04 6.08
C CYS A 47 -1.71 -3.33 7.55
N ALA A 48 -0.76 -2.60 8.09
CA ALA A 48 -0.43 -2.64 9.51
C ALA A 48 -1.16 -1.52 10.23
N TYR A 49 -1.82 -1.88 11.32
CA TYR A 49 -2.57 -0.94 12.15
C TYR A 49 -1.95 -0.84 13.54
N LYS A 50 -1.93 0.36 14.07
CA LYS A 50 -1.56 0.62 15.46
C LYS A 50 -2.66 1.48 16.06
N GLU A 51 -3.32 0.96 17.12
CA GLU A 51 -4.44 1.65 17.77
C GLU A 51 -5.52 2.07 16.76
N ASP A 52 -5.87 1.14 15.87
CA ASP A 52 -6.88 1.31 14.84
C ASP A 52 -6.54 2.34 13.74
N GLU A 53 -5.28 2.79 13.69
CA GLU A 53 -4.83 3.67 12.64
C GLU A 53 -3.86 2.94 11.70
N PRO A 54 -4.00 3.12 10.37
CA PRO A 54 -3.05 2.52 9.44
C PRO A 54 -1.70 3.23 9.56
N VAL A 55 -0.65 2.46 9.86
CA VAL A 55 0.70 2.99 10.01
C VAL A 55 1.64 2.48 8.92
N GLY A 56 1.22 1.51 8.16
CA GLY A 56 2.03 0.99 7.07
C GLY A 56 1.21 0.09 6.17
N PHE A 57 1.71 -0.12 4.95
CA PHE A 57 1.08 -1.04 4.01
C PHE A 57 2.13 -1.62 3.09
N LEU A 58 1.77 -2.75 2.48
CA LEU A 58 2.55 -3.29 1.37
C LEU A 58 1.60 -4.03 0.44
N TYR A 59 1.96 -4.11 -0.83
CA TYR A 59 1.25 -5.00 -1.73
C TYR A 59 2.25 -5.70 -2.64
N LEU A 60 1.83 -6.87 -3.11
CA LEU A 60 2.68 -7.76 -3.87
C LEU A 60 2.21 -7.82 -5.32
N LYS A 61 3.18 -7.88 -6.23
CA LYS A 61 2.93 -8.04 -7.65
C LYS A 61 3.34 -9.45 -8.06
N GLN A 62 2.47 -10.14 -8.76
CA GLN A 62 2.80 -11.47 -9.27
C GLN A 62 3.66 -11.30 -10.51
N THR A 63 4.90 -11.79 -10.44
CA THR A 63 5.86 -11.69 -11.54
C THR A 63 6.04 -12.99 -12.29
N GLY A 64 5.47 -14.07 -11.77
CA GLY A 64 5.53 -15.38 -12.39
C GLY A 64 4.45 -16.28 -11.84
N LYS A 65 4.41 -17.52 -12.29
CA LYS A 65 3.36 -18.45 -11.94
C LYS A 65 3.27 -18.71 -10.43
N ASP A 66 4.43 -18.74 -9.76
CA ASP A 66 4.50 -19.04 -8.33
C ASP A 66 5.34 -18.01 -7.57
N THR A 67 5.58 -16.83 -8.16
CA THR A 67 6.45 -15.83 -7.57
C THR A 67 5.75 -14.49 -7.40
N ASP A 68 5.73 -14.00 -6.18
CA ASP A 68 5.24 -12.65 -5.87
C ASP A 68 6.41 -11.77 -5.47
N GLU A 69 6.41 -10.53 -5.95
CA GLU A 69 7.41 -9.54 -5.59
C GLU A 69 6.77 -8.40 -4.82
N LEU A 70 7.51 -7.85 -3.87
CA LEU A 70 7.09 -6.64 -3.17
C LEU A 70 7.07 -5.49 -4.17
N ALA A 71 5.89 -4.96 -4.44
CA ALA A 71 5.74 -3.85 -5.39
C ALA A 71 5.92 -2.51 -4.70
N VAL A 72 5.26 -2.33 -3.56
CA VAL A 72 5.34 -1.07 -2.81
C VAL A 72 5.22 -1.38 -1.33
N MET A 73 5.97 -0.65 -0.52
CA MET A 73 5.85 -0.69 0.93
C MET A 73 6.03 0.72 1.48
N GLY A 74 5.11 1.15 2.32
CA GLY A 74 5.18 2.44 2.99
C GLY A 74 4.93 2.26 4.47
N VAL A 75 5.73 2.93 5.30
CA VAL A 75 5.58 2.86 6.76
C VAL A 75 5.69 4.26 7.34
N LEU A 76 4.71 4.63 8.15
CA LEU A 76 4.74 5.90 8.88
C LEU A 76 5.62 5.74 10.13
N LYS A 77 6.39 6.76 10.41
CA LYS A 77 7.25 6.76 11.60
C LYS A 77 6.49 7.25 12.82
#